data_7459f4b0e98b04dd76fa0960032f490c
#
_entry.id   7459f4b0e98b04dd76fa0960032f490c
#
_cell.length_a   1.000
_cell.length_b   1.000
_cell.length_c   1.000
_cell.angle_alpha   90.00
_cell.angle_beta   90.00
_cell.angle_gamma   90.00
#
_symmetry.space_group_name_H-M   'P 1'
#
loop_
_entity.id
_entity.type
_entity.pdbx_description
1 polymer ?
#
loop_
_entity_poly.entity_id
_entity_poly.type
_entity_poly.pdbx_seq_one_letter_code
_entity_poly.pdbx_strand_id
1 'polypeptide(L)' 'ASPVAESSLADAEQVAGMLGHFEKALVEIGFLDPAAPKKLMPRLNQLFNRANLTPEEIHILRGVAKAMIETAQAKR' A
#
# COMPACT_ATOMS: atom_id res chain seq x y z
N ALA A 1 -20.73 -15.82 14.67
CA ALA A 1 -19.77 -15.08 14.76
C ALA A 1 -19.98 -13.72 14.25
N SER A 2 -20.15 -12.83 14.88
CA SER A 2 -20.24 -11.66 14.21
C SER A 2 -18.93 -11.28 13.71
N PRO A 3 -18.55 -11.80 12.72
CA PRO A 3 -17.32 -11.45 12.10
C PRO A 3 -17.37 -10.05 11.56
N VAL A 4 -18.43 -9.35 11.88
CA VAL A 4 -18.53 -8.00 11.42
C VAL A 4 -17.31 -7.19 11.82
N ALA A 5 -16.92 -7.31 13.07
CA ALA A 5 -15.76 -6.59 13.54
C ALA A 5 -14.50 -7.09 12.88
N GLU A 6 -14.43 -8.37 12.63
CA GLU A 6 -13.27 -8.95 11.97
C GLU A 6 -13.22 -8.61 10.50
N SER A 7 -14.37 -8.54 9.87
CA SER A 7 -14.42 -8.25 8.45
C SER A 7 -14.31 -6.77 8.18
N SER A 8 -14.45 -5.92 9.18
CA SER A 8 -14.39 -4.49 8.96
C SER A 8 -12.97 -3.95 8.93
N LEU A 9 -11.99 -4.73 9.36
CA LEU A 9 -10.59 -4.30 9.33
C LEU A 9 -9.74 -5.31 8.58
N ALA A 10 -8.79 -4.80 7.82
CA ALA A 10 -7.84 -5.65 7.15
C ALA A 10 -6.86 -6.20 8.16
N ASP A 11 -6.37 -7.43 7.94
CA ASP A 11 -5.37 -8.00 8.82
C ASP A 11 -3.98 -7.51 8.42
N ALA A 12 -2.97 -7.84 9.25
CA ALA A 12 -1.62 -7.37 9.02
C ALA A 12 -1.04 -7.87 7.71
N GLU A 13 -1.46 -9.07 7.29
CA GLU A 13 -0.96 -9.64 6.06
C GLU A 13 -1.49 -8.88 4.85
N GLN A 14 -2.75 -8.47 4.89
CA GLN A 14 -3.33 -7.68 3.82
C GLN A 14 -2.66 -6.32 3.72
N VAL A 15 -2.41 -5.69 4.87
CA VAL A 15 -1.73 -4.41 4.89
C VAL A 15 -0.31 -4.54 4.35
N ALA A 16 0.40 -5.56 4.76
CA ALA A 16 1.78 -5.78 4.30
C ALA A 16 1.82 -6.02 2.79
N GLY A 17 0.87 -6.79 2.27
CA GLY A 17 0.80 -7.04 0.83
C GLY A 17 0.53 -5.76 0.05
N MET A 18 -0.39 -4.94 0.54
CA MET A 18 -0.68 -3.67 -0.07
C MET A 18 0.54 -2.74 -0.03
N LEU A 19 1.24 -2.71 1.11
CA LEU A 19 2.43 -1.87 1.24
C LEU A 19 3.53 -2.29 0.29
N GLY A 20 3.73 -3.59 0.10
CA GLY A 20 4.71 -4.07 -0.88
C GLY A 20 4.38 -3.63 -2.29
N HIS A 21 3.13 -3.70 -2.64
CA HIS A 21 2.67 -3.24 -3.95
C HIS A 21 2.83 -1.72 -4.09
N PHE A 22 2.51 -1.00 -3.02
CA PHE A 22 2.63 0.46 -3.00
C PHE A 22 4.09 0.88 -3.11
N GLU A 23 4.98 0.15 -2.42
CA GLU A 23 6.41 0.43 -2.50
C GLU A 23 6.89 0.32 -3.94
N LYS A 24 6.49 -0.73 -4.64
CA LYS A 24 6.86 -0.89 -6.04
C LYS A 24 6.36 0.27 -6.88
N ALA A 25 5.13 0.71 -6.61
CA ALA A 25 4.56 1.83 -7.33
C ALA A 25 5.35 3.11 -7.09
N LEU A 26 5.76 3.35 -5.86
CA LEU A 26 6.53 4.55 -5.51
C LEU A 26 7.89 4.55 -6.18
N VAL A 27 8.50 3.39 -6.31
CA VAL A 27 9.77 3.28 -7.02
C VAL A 27 9.57 3.57 -8.52
N GLU A 28 8.50 3.03 -9.09
CA GLU A 28 8.23 3.20 -10.51
C GLU A 28 8.00 4.65 -10.90
N ILE A 29 7.32 5.42 -10.03
CA ILE A 29 7.07 6.83 -10.34
C ILE A 29 8.22 7.74 -9.93
N GLY A 30 9.29 7.18 -9.36
CA GLY A 30 10.46 7.96 -8.98
C GLY A 30 10.34 8.69 -7.66
N PHE A 31 9.32 8.39 -6.86
CA PHE A 31 9.16 9.02 -5.56
C PHE A 31 10.09 8.38 -4.53
N LEU A 32 10.23 7.07 -4.57
CA LEU A 32 11.07 6.32 -3.65
C LEU A 32 12.31 5.83 -4.38
N ASP A 33 13.48 6.18 -3.84
CA ASP A 33 14.76 5.72 -4.38
C ASP A 33 15.16 4.43 -3.66
N PRO A 34 15.16 3.29 -4.36
CA PRO A 34 15.50 2.02 -3.70
C PRO A 34 16.94 1.99 -3.18
N ALA A 35 17.83 2.82 -3.72
CA ALA A 35 19.20 2.90 -3.24
C ALA A 35 19.29 3.71 -1.96
N ALA A 36 18.32 4.58 -1.69
CA ALA A 36 18.31 5.41 -0.49
C ALA A 36 16.86 5.58 -0.01
N PRO A 37 16.23 4.50 0.49
CA PRO A 37 14.81 4.54 0.85
C PRO A 37 14.52 5.37 2.09
N LYS A 38 15.55 5.66 2.89
CA LYS A 38 15.40 6.41 4.13
C LYS A 38 14.41 5.69 5.05
N LYS A 39 13.44 6.40 5.61
CA LYS A 39 12.48 5.79 6.53
C LYS A 39 11.06 5.85 5.99
N LEU A 40 10.91 5.99 4.69
CA LEU A 40 9.59 6.16 4.10
C LEU A 40 8.68 4.95 4.33
N MET A 41 9.15 3.75 4.01
CA MET A 41 8.29 2.57 4.14
C MET A 41 7.93 2.27 5.59
N PRO A 42 8.85 2.34 6.56
CA PRO A 42 8.45 2.16 7.95
C PRO A 42 7.40 3.19 8.40
N ARG A 43 7.53 4.42 7.94
CA ARG A 43 6.56 5.46 8.28
C ARG A 43 5.20 5.19 7.66
N LEU A 44 5.18 4.75 6.40
CA LEU A 44 3.93 4.39 5.74
C LEU A 44 3.27 3.20 6.43
N ASN A 45 4.09 2.22 6.86
CA ASN A 45 3.57 1.08 7.58
C ASN A 45 2.87 1.52 8.87
N GLN A 46 3.49 2.42 9.62
CA GLN A 46 2.89 2.95 10.83
C GLN A 46 1.61 3.72 10.52
N LEU A 47 1.64 4.53 9.48
CA LEU A 47 0.49 5.34 9.10
C LEU A 47 -0.70 4.46 8.74
N PHE A 48 -0.49 3.46 7.89
CA PHE A 48 -1.58 2.62 7.45
C PHE A 48 -2.08 1.69 8.55
N ASN A 49 -1.19 1.23 9.44
CA ASN A 49 -1.63 0.43 10.58
C ASN A 49 -2.46 1.25 11.55
N ARG A 50 -2.13 2.52 11.70
CA ARG A 50 -2.87 3.42 12.57
C ARG A 50 -4.22 3.79 11.98
N ALA A 51 -4.32 3.76 10.65
CA ALA A 51 -5.56 4.11 9.97
C ALA A 51 -6.65 3.06 10.11
N ASN A 52 -6.30 1.86 10.53
CA ASN A 52 -7.25 0.75 10.68
C ASN A 52 -8.04 0.52 9.40
N LEU A 53 -7.30 0.22 8.34
CA LEU A 53 -7.90 0.07 7.02
C LEU A 53 -8.81 -1.13 6.94
N THR A 54 -9.89 -0.99 6.17
CA THR A 54 -10.77 -2.10 5.85
C THR A 54 -10.26 -2.81 4.60
N PRO A 55 -10.70 -4.05 4.34
CA PRO A 55 -10.31 -4.73 3.10
C PRO A 55 -10.68 -3.94 1.85
N GLU A 56 -11.81 -3.23 1.89
CA GLU A 56 -12.21 -2.41 0.75
C GLU A 56 -11.22 -1.27 0.52
N GLU A 57 -10.77 -0.65 1.59
CA GLU A 57 -9.78 0.42 1.50
C GLU A 57 -8.44 -0.10 0.99
N ILE A 58 -8.07 -1.32 1.44
CA ILE A 58 -6.86 -1.97 0.92
C ILE A 58 -6.99 -2.16 -0.59
N HIS A 59 -8.15 -2.59 -1.04
CA HIS A 59 -8.40 -2.81 -2.46
C HIS A 59 -8.25 -1.50 -3.26
N ILE A 60 -8.78 -0.42 -2.71
CA ILE A 60 -8.65 0.90 -3.34
C ILE A 60 -7.19 1.29 -3.46
N LEU A 61 -6.42 1.12 -2.38
CA LEU A 61 -5.01 1.49 -2.40
C LEU A 61 -4.22 0.63 -3.37
N ARG A 62 -4.55 -0.65 -3.48
CA ARG A 62 -3.92 -1.51 -4.48
C ARG A 62 -4.23 -1.04 -5.89
N GLY A 63 -5.46 -0.59 -6.12
CA GLY A 63 -5.84 -0.03 -7.41
C GLY A 63 -5.05 1.22 -7.74
N VAL A 64 -4.87 2.09 -6.75
CA VAL A 64 -4.05 3.29 -6.93
C VAL A 64 -2.62 2.91 -7.28
N ALA A 65 -2.05 1.97 -6.55
CA ALA A 65 -0.68 1.53 -6.82
C ALA A 65 -0.55 0.94 -8.22
N LYS A 66 -1.53 0.14 -8.62
CA LYS A 66 -1.52 -0.45 -9.96
C LYS A 66 -1.56 0.64 -11.03
N ALA A 67 -2.42 1.64 -10.85
CA ALA A 67 -2.53 2.74 -11.80
C ALA A 67 -1.22 3.53 -11.88
N MET A 68 -0.56 3.72 -10.74
CA MET A 68 0.72 4.41 -10.72
C MET A 68 1.76 3.66 -11.53
N ILE A 69 1.84 2.35 -11.34
CA ILE A 69 2.80 1.52 -12.05
C ILE A 69 2.53 1.55 -13.56
N GLU A 70 1.27 1.39 -13.94
CA GLU A 70 0.89 1.39 -15.34
C GLU A 70 1.18 2.73 -16.01
N THR A 71 0.88 3.81 -15.32
CA THR A 71 1.15 5.14 -15.82
C THR A 71 2.65 5.37 -16.00
N ALA A 72 3.44 4.94 -15.03
CA ALA A 72 4.88 5.10 -15.11
C ALA A 72 5.46 4.29 -16.27
N GLN A 73 4.97 3.07 -16.46
CA GLN A 73 5.43 2.22 -17.55
C GLN A 73 5.02 2.76 -18.92
N ALA A 74 3.85 3.36 -18.99
CA ALA A 74 3.36 3.90 -20.26
C ALA A 74 4.19 5.10 -20.73
N LYS A 75 4.87 5.76 -19.79
CA LYS A 75 5.68 6.94 -20.12
C LYS A 75 7.13 6.60 -20.51
N ARG A 76 7.49 5.34 -20.44
CA ARG A 76 8.85 4.92 -20.77
C ARG A 76 9.03 4.60 -22.26
#